data_2c89516c358e7261dad84eb3b2b6df93
#
_entry.id   2c89516c358e7261dad84eb3b2b6df93
#
_cell.length_a   1.000
_cell.length_b   1.000
_cell.length_c   1.000
_cell.angle_alpha   90.00
_cell.angle_beta   90.00
_cell.angle_gamma   90.00
#
_symmetry.space_group_name_H-M   'P 1'
#
loop_
_entity.id
_entity.type
_entity.pdbx_description
1 polymer ?
#
loop_
_entity_poly.entity_id
_entity_poly.type
_entity_poly.pdbx_seq_one_letter_code
_entity_poly.pdbx_strand_id
1 'polypeptide(L)'
;SVDPSSSARAAVDAPAAQTFQGWTREERLRFYYHPQGSAQVMLAKMRYAWFIHLERAGSRERFAAPENMARYGFLTDLRQQPDPRYNPGNLPVGMTRYFDPAEGVELLDFTCSLCHTGELRYRGTAIRIDGGQAMHAVTDMKPGQFQADLMLAMLATAADPWKFDRFAHAVIMPQLTGGTAEGFDFDAAKARLRTEFKATIRTLLADAWTDLKHGNYPVFEGYGRTDATQRIANTVFGRHISADNYRPATAPVSYPQLWDIAKFNWVQWGGYSSQPMARNINESLGVGARIDLFDESGAPLPLHQRYETSIRPDRLHEMERLLATLKSPQWPQQLFGAIDLPKARAGRVLFDVHCRHCHGPHLDPVIDARDADPATGRLKDGRVFVLD
;
A
#
# COMPACT_ATOMS: atom_id res chain seq x y z
N SER A 1 16.37 -24.42 1.24
CA SER A 1 16.04 -23.25 2.04
C SER A 1 17.03 -22.16 1.72
N VAL A 2 16.58 -21.12 1.03
CA VAL A 2 17.40 -19.93 0.76
C VAL A 2 17.48 -19.15 2.07
N ASP A 3 18.69 -18.91 2.56
CA ASP A 3 18.93 -18.13 3.77
C ASP A 3 18.40 -16.68 3.56
N PRO A 4 17.43 -16.21 4.37
CA PRO A 4 16.88 -14.86 4.24
C PRO A 4 17.93 -13.77 4.44
N SER A 5 19.03 -14.05 5.16
CA SER A 5 20.11 -13.10 5.39
C SER A 5 20.96 -12.88 4.13
N SER A 6 21.08 -13.88 3.27
CA SER A 6 21.82 -13.78 2.02
C SER A 6 21.06 -12.94 0.97
N SER A 7 19.73 -13.00 0.97
CA SER A 7 18.90 -12.20 0.07
C SER A 7 18.87 -10.71 0.45
N ALA A 8 18.90 -10.40 1.76
CA ALA A 8 18.99 -9.03 2.26
C ALA A 8 20.35 -8.38 1.94
N ARG A 9 21.46 -9.10 2.12
CA ARG A 9 22.80 -8.62 1.75
C ARG A 9 22.94 -8.38 0.24
N ALA A 10 22.42 -9.30 -0.59
CA ALA A 10 22.42 -9.13 -2.05
C ALA A 10 21.59 -7.92 -2.50
N ALA A 11 20.60 -7.49 -1.70
CA ALA A 11 19.80 -6.29 -1.98
C ALA A 11 20.59 -4.99 -1.74
N VAL A 12 21.50 -4.98 -0.75
CA VAL A 12 22.34 -3.80 -0.41
C VAL A 12 23.40 -3.53 -1.49
N ASP A 13 23.88 -4.57 -2.15
CA ASP A 13 24.97 -4.48 -3.14
C ASP A 13 24.51 -4.33 -4.61
N ALA A 14 23.21 -4.40 -4.88
CA ALA A 14 22.69 -4.26 -6.23
C ALA A 14 22.75 -2.80 -6.75
N PRO A 15 23.06 -2.55 -8.04
CA PRO A 15 22.97 -1.22 -8.63
C PRO A 15 21.54 -0.65 -8.53
N ALA A 16 21.42 0.69 -8.60
CA ALA A 16 20.11 1.34 -8.61
C ALA A 16 19.20 0.71 -9.67
N ALA A 17 17.93 0.51 -9.31
CA ALA A 17 16.98 -0.14 -10.21
C ALA A 17 16.79 0.67 -11.49
N GLN A 18 16.88 0.01 -12.64
CA GLN A 18 16.56 0.58 -13.94
C GLN A 18 15.05 0.54 -14.18
N THR A 19 14.54 1.51 -14.94
CA THR A 19 13.12 1.57 -15.33
C THR A 19 13.03 1.71 -16.85
N PHE A 20 11.99 1.11 -17.45
CA PHE A 20 11.78 1.08 -18.90
C PHE A 20 10.36 1.55 -19.29
N GLN A 21 9.77 2.46 -18.47
CA GLN A 21 8.38 2.90 -18.64
C GLN A 21 8.23 4.39 -18.95
N GLY A 22 9.32 5.14 -18.99
CA GLY A 22 9.35 6.54 -19.43
C GLY A 22 9.02 7.59 -18.38
N TRP A 23 8.56 7.23 -17.17
CA TRP A 23 8.33 8.20 -16.10
C TRP A 23 9.64 8.84 -15.63
N THR A 24 9.58 10.13 -15.36
CA THR A 24 10.64 10.90 -14.71
C THR A 24 10.82 10.48 -13.25
N ARG A 25 11.94 10.88 -12.64
CA ARG A 25 12.15 10.67 -11.19
C ARG A 25 11.06 11.35 -10.36
N GLU A 26 10.65 12.57 -10.73
CA GLU A 26 9.62 13.34 -10.04
C GLU A 26 8.25 12.63 -10.07
N GLU A 27 7.83 12.13 -11.24
CA GLU A 27 6.58 11.38 -11.39
C GLU A 27 6.58 10.12 -10.51
N ARG A 28 7.69 9.38 -10.47
CA ARG A 28 7.84 8.22 -9.58
C ARG A 28 7.78 8.58 -8.10
N LEU A 29 8.47 9.65 -7.68
CA LEU A 29 8.43 10.09 -6.28
C LEU A 29 7.02 10.49 -5.84
N ARG A 30 6.23 11.12 -6.72
CA ARG A 30 4.82 11.40 -6.46
C ARG A 30 4.01 10.12 -6.34
N PHE A 31 4.19 9.18 -7.26
CA PHE A 31 3.51 7.88 -7.19
C PHE A 31 3.86 7.12 -5.92
N TYR A 32 5.13 7.16 -5.50
CA TYR A 32 5.60 6.41 -4.34
C TYR A 32 5.20 7.04 -3.01
N TYR A 33 5.22 8.35 -2.90
CA TYR A 33 5.24 9.00 -1.58
C TYR A 33 4.21 10.11 -1.38
N HIS A 34 3.35 10.45 -2.37
CA HIS A 34 2.25 11.38 -2.10
C HIS A 34 1.21 10.72 -1.21
N PRO A 35 0.98 11.25 0.02
CA PRO A 35 0.07 10.64 0.98
C PRO A 35 -1.38 10.69 0.49
N GLN A 36 -2.10 9.61 0.67
CA GLN A 36 -3.49 9.43 0.22
C GLN A 36 -4.48 9.41 1.39
N GLY A 37 -3.98 9.29 2.63
CA GLY A 37 -4.79 9.20 3.83
C GLY A 37 -5.49 7.85 3.97
N SER A 38 -4.91 6.78 3.40
CA SER A 38 -5.58 5.49 3.24
C SER A 38 -5.35 4.49 4.38
N ALA A 39 -4.29 4.65 5.20
CA ALA A 39 -3.91 3.62 6.17
C ALA A 39 -4.23 3.96 7.63
N GLN A 40 -5.05 4.97 7.90
CA GLN A 40 -5.20 5.54 9.24
C GLN A 40 -5.85 4.60 10.24
N VAL A 41 -6.86 3.86 9.83
CA VAL A 41 -7.55 2.87 10.67
C VAL A 41 -6.75 1.58 10.76
N MET A 42 -6.23 1.09 9.65
CA MET A 42 -5.41 -0.13 9.60
C MET A 42 -4.19 -0.05 10.54
N LEU A 43 -3.57 1.12 10.64
CA LEU A 43 -2.40 1.36 11.48
C LEU A 43 -2.74 2.00 12.83
N ALA A 44 -4.03 2.06 13.20
CA ALA A 44 -4.53 2.68 14.43
C ALA A 44 -3.93 4.08 14.68
N LYS A 45 -3.89 4.90 13.65
CA LYS A 45 -3.29 6.25 13.66
C LYS A 45 -1.82 6.27 14.14
N MET A 46 -1.03 5.30 13.70
CA MET A 46 0.39 5.24 14.07
C MET A 46 1.11 6.53 13.68
N ARG A 47 1.72 7.19 14.64
CA ARG A 47 2.53 8.38 14.36
C ARG A 47 3.71 8.01 13.48
N TYR A 48 3.99 8.85 12.45
CA TYR A 48 5.14 8.66 11.58
C TYR A 48 6.46 8.59 12.36
N ALA A 49 6.64 9.52 13.32
CA ALA A 49 7.83 9.53 14.18
C ALA A 49 7.99 8.23 15.00
N TRP A 50 6.89 7.59 15.40
CA TRP A 50 6.98 6.32 16.11
C TRP A 50 7.54 5.23 15.21
N PHE A 51 7.02 5.11 14.00
CA PHE A 51 7.44 4.07 13.06
C PHE A 51 8.93 4.18 12.72
N ILE A 52 9.43 5.38 12.42
CA ILE A 52 10.83 5.59 12.03
C ILE A 52 11.82 5.44 13.20
N HIS A 53 11.35 5.57 14.45
CA HIS A 53 12.20 5.45 15.64
C HIS A 53 12.00 4.16 16.43
N LEU A 54 11.00 3.34 16.09
CA LEU A 54 10.75 2.05 16.72
C LEU A 54 11.94 1.11 16.51
N GLU A 55 12.39 0.44 17.57
CA GLU A 55 13.38 -0.63 17.49
C GLU A 55 12.70 -1.98 17.25
N ARG A 56 13.35 -2.92 16.58
CA ARG A 56 12.91 -4.31 16.47
C ARG A 56 12.77 -4.94 17.85
N ALA A 57 11.90 -5.94 18.01
CA ALA A 57 11.61 -6.54 19.29
C ALA A 57 12.89 -7.03 20.04
N GLY A 58 13.78 -7.74 19.37
CA GLY A 58 14.95 -8.39 19.94
C GLY A 58 16.28 -7.64 19.75
N SER A 59 16.28 -6.40 19.21
CA SER A 59 17.51 -5.67 18.96
C SER A 59 17.34 -4.16 19.13
N ARG A 60 18.44 -3.41 18.96
CA ARG A 60 18.42 -1.94 18.88
C ARG A 60 18.34 -1.40 17.46
N GLU A 61 18.30 -2.29 16.46
CA GLU A 61 18.10 -1.89 15.08
C GLU A 61 16.71 -1.29 14.90
N ARG A 62 16.61 -0.26 14.08
CA ARG A 62 15.32 0.35 13.79
C ARG A 62 14.42 -0.63 13.02
N PHE A 63 13.14 -0.68 13.40
CA PHE A 63 12.17 -1.50 12.70
C PHE A 63 12.03 -1.07 11.25
N ALA A 64 11.98 0.24 10.98
CA ALA A 64 11.89 0.83 9.64
C ALA A 64 13.21 0.82 8.87
N ALA A 65 14.30 0.22 9.39
CA ALA A 65 15.56 0.12 8.66
C ALA A 65 15.34 -0.57 7.30
N PRO A 66 15.94 -0.04 6.21
CA PRO A 66 15.74 -0.57 4.86
C PRO A 66 16.01 -2.08 4.76
N GLU A 67 17.05 -2.57 5.44
CA GLU A 67 17.41 -4.00 5.46
C GLU A 67 16.32 -4.84 6.12
N ASN A 68 15.71 -4.33 7.18
CA ASN A 68 14.62 -5.01 7.85
C ASN A 68 13.35 -4.99 6.98
N MET A 69 13.04 -3.85 6.34
CA MET A 69 11.89 -3.75 5.43
C MET A 69 12.02 -4.68 4.22
N ALA A 70 13.22 -4.79 3.65
CA ALA A 70 13.51 -5.70 2.54
C ALA A 70 13.24 -7.17 2.88
N ARG A 71 13.36 -7.59 4.15
CA ARG A 71 13.04 -8.97 4.60
C ARG A 71 11.57 -9.32 4.42
N TYR A 72 10.68 -8.33 4.47
CA TYR A 72 9.24 -8.50 4.25
C TYR A 72 8.84 -8.37 2.78
N GLY A 73 9.81 -8.17 1.88
CA GLY A 73 9.56 -7.99 0.45
C GLY A 73 9.25 -6.57 0.03
N PHE A 74 9.36 -5.58 0.94
CA PHE A 74 9.20 -4.18 0.57
C PHE A 74 10.39 -3.68 -0.24
N LEU A 75 10.10 -2.84 -1.23
CA LEU A 75 11.13 -2.23 -2.07
C LEU A 75 11.74 -1.01 -1.38
N THR A 76 13.05 -1.03 -1.21
CA THR A 76 13.81 0.04 -0.58
C THR A 76 14.89 0.52 -1.54
N ASP A 77 15.09 1.82 -1.62
CA ASP A 77 16.17 2.41 -2.42
C ASP A 77 17.40 2.67 -1.53
N LEU A 78 18.10 1.59 -1.15
CA LEU A 78 19.24 1.62 -0.23
C LEU A 78 20.39 2.53 -0.65
N ARG A 79 20.48 2.87 -1.93
CA ARG A 79 21.57 3.68 -2.51
C ARG A 79 21.20 5.11 -2.84
N GLN A 80 19.92 5.46 -2.77
CA GLN A 80 19.51 6.84 -2.98
C GLN A 80 19.53 7.58 -1.64
N GLN A 81 20.08 8.78 -1.66
CA GLN A 81 19.90 9.71 -0.54
C GLN A 81 18.40 9.90 -0.31
N PRO A 82 17.95 9.91 0.96
CA PRO A 82 16.56 10.20 1.27
C PRO A 82 16.14 11.50 0.58
N ASP A 83 14.99 11.48 -0.08
CA ASP A 83 14.46 12.70 -0.67
C ASP A 83 13.82 13.54 0.45
N PRO A 84 14.35 14.74 0.72
CA PRO A 84 13.90 15.52 1.89
C PRO A 84 12.46 15.99 1.75
N ARG A 85 11.94 16.09 0.52
CA ARG A 85 10.57 16.53 0.24
C ARG A 85 9.59 15.37 0.32
N TYR A 86 9.93 14.26 -0.32
CA TYR A 86 8.99 13.15 -0.51
C TYR A 86 9.18 12.02 0.51
N ASN A 87 10.43 11.70 0.87
CA ASN A 87 10.74 10.56 1.74
C ASN A 87 11.91 10.84 2.69
N PRO A 88 11.79 11.79 3.61
CA PRO A 88 12.87 12.15 4.54
C PRO A 88 13.26 11.01 5.49
N GLY A 89 12.36 10.09 5.78
CA GLY A 89 12.60 8.93 6.65
C GLY A 89 13.15 7.71 5.93
N ASN A 90 13.46 7.81 4.64
CA ASN A 90 13.96 6.69 3.83
C ASN A 90 13.10 5.42 3.93
N LEU A 91 11.78 5.59 3.92
CA LEU A 91 10.81 4.51 3.98
C LEU A 91 10.76 3.73 2.66
N PRO A 92 10.28 2.49 2.67
CA PRO A 92 10.00 1.72 1.45
C PRO A 92 9.05 2.42 0.49
N VAL A 93 9.12 2.03 -0.78
CA VAL A 93 8.14 2.45 -1.80
C VAL A 93 6.73 2.20 -1.29
N GLY A 94 5.90 3.22 -1.34
CA GLY A 94 4.52 3.14 -0.91
C GLY A 94 4.25 3.40 0.57
N MET A 95 5.28 3.62 1.38
CA MET A 95 5.13 4.07 2.76
C MET A 95 5.52 5.55 2.87
N THR A 96 4.66 6.36 3.45
CA THR A 96 4.85 7.81 3.49
C THR A 96 4.32 8.43 4.77
N ARG A 97 4.49 9.74 4.92
CA ARG A 97 3.91 10.52 6.00
C ARG A 97 2.67 11.27 5.52
N TYR A 98 1.61 11.20 6.30
CA TYR A 98 0.36 11.91 6.12
C TYR A 98 0.19 12.92 7.25
N PHE A 99 0.00 14.19 6.93
CA PHE A 99 -0.38 15.19 7.93
C PHE A 99 -1.89 15.15 8.13
N ASP A 100 -2.32 14.79 9.35
CA ASP A 100 -3.72 14.86 9.75
C ASP A 100 -4.05 16.26 10.26
N PRO A 101 -4.83 17.05 9.52
CA PRO A 101 -5.14 18.42 9.92
C PRO A 101 -6.08 18.49 11.13
N ALA A 102 -6.87 17.45 11.39
CA ALA A 102 -7.79 17.40 12.52
C ALA A 102 -7.04 17.23 13.86
N GLU A 103 -5.96 16.45 13.85
CA GLU A 103 -5.14 16.20 15.04
C GLU A 103 -3.84 17.02 15.07
N GLY A 104 -3.48 17.66 13.96
CA GLY A 104 -2.24 18.45 13.84
C GLY A 104 -0.96 17.60 13.91
N VAL A 105 -1.00 16.34 13.45
CA VAL A 105 0.08 15.38 13.60
C VAL A 105 0.43 14.66 12.31
N GLU A 106 1.66 14.17 12.24
CA GLU A 106 2.10 13.31 11.14
C GLU A 106 1.87 11.83 11.47
N LEU A 107 1.17 11.13 10.59
CA LEU A 107 0.84 9.72 10.68
C LEU A 107 1.56 8.95 9.57
N LEU A 108 1.81 7.66 9.80
CA LEU A 108 2.25 6.74 8.75
C LEU A 108 1.08 6.49 7.79
N ASP A 109 1.37 6.50 6.50
CA ASP A 109 0.37 6.25 5.46
C ASP A 109 0.91 5.30 4.39
N PHE A 110 -0.01 4.65 3.67
CA PHE A 110 0.28 3.80 2.52
C PHE A 110 -0.27 4.43 1.24
N THR A 111 0.46 4.25 0.14
CA THR A 111 0.02 4.69 -1.18
C THR A 111 -0.23 3.49 -2.09
N CYS A 112 -0.91 3.70 -3.23
CA CYS A 112 -1.15 2.65 -4.23
C CYS A 112 0.14 1.92 -4.64
N SER A 113 1.27 2.62 -4.69
CA SER A 113 2.55 2.05 -5.08
C SER A 113 3.08 0.98 -4.12
N LEU A 114 2.58 0.91 -2.87
CA LEU A 114 2.94 -0.16 -1.94
C LEU A 114 2.64 -1.54 -2.54
N CYS A 115 1.43 -1.71 -3.10
CA CYS A 115 0.99 -2.95 -3.72
C CYS A 115 1.28 -2.99 -5.24
N HIS A 116 1.43 -1.81 -5.86
CA HIS A 116 1.55 -1.67 -7.31
C HIS A 116 2.91 -1.11 -7.74
N THR A 117 3.99 -1.66 -7.19
CA THR A 117 5.35 -1.47 -7.70
C THR A 117 6.12 -2.77 -7.53
N GLY A 118 6.57 -3.33 -8.64
CA GLY A 118 7.33 -4.57 -8.67
C GLY A 118 8.81 -4.35 -8.94
N GLU A 119 9.61 -5.38 -8.71
CA GLU A 119 11.03 -5.40 -9.10
C GLU A 119 11.43 -6.78 -9.54
N LEU A 120 12.07 -6.87 -10.69
CA LEU A 120 12.71 -8.09 -11.18
C LEU A 120 14.22 -7.94 -11.09
N ARG A 121 14.90 -9.05 -10.80
CA ARG A 121 16.37 -9.09 -10.79
C ARG A 121 16.88 -10.08 -11.83
N TYR A 122 17.73 -9.60 -12.69
CA TYR A 122 18.34 -10.40 -13.75
C TYR A 122 19.82 -10.08 -13.89
N ARG A 123 20.68 -11.09 -13.72
CA ARG A 123 22.15 -10.96 -13.84
C ARG A 123 22.72 -9.74 -13.08
N GLY A 124 22.31 -9.55 -11.84
CA GLY A 124 22.77 -8.45 -11.00
C GLY A 124 22.11 -7.08 -11.28
N THR A 125 21.25 -6.99 -12.30
CA THR A 125 20.49 -5.75 -12.59
C THR A 125 19.10 -5.84 -11.97
N ALA A 126 18.73 -4.82 -11.21
CA ALA A 126 17.36 -4.63 -10.71
C ALA A 126 16.55 -3.84 -11.75
N ILE A 127 15.35 -4.31 -12.08
CA ILE A 127 14.42 -3.68 -13.01
C ILE A 127 13.17 -3.34 -12.23
N ARG A 128 12.95 -2.05 -11.98
CA ARG A 128 11.77 -1.55 -11.29
C ARG A 128 10.62 -1.42 -12.27
N ILE A 129 9.45 -1.89 -11.85
CA ILE A 129 8.23 -1.90 -12.66
C ILE A 129 7.18 -1.11 -11.93
N ASP A 130 7.01 0.15 -12.32
CA ASP A 130 5.98 1.04 -11.78
C ASP A 130 4.60 0.56 -12.25
N GLY A 131 3.64 0.56 -11.34
CA GLY A 131 2.33 -0.04 -11.58
C GLY A 131 2.33 -1.57 -11.66
N GLY A 132 3.48 -2.23 -11.42
CA GLY A 132 3.59 -3.69 -11.43
C GLY A 132 3.25 -4.32 -10.07
N GLN A 133 3.16 -5.62 -10.03
CA GLN A 133 2.85 -6.38 -8.82
C GLN A 133 3.98 -6.29 -7.79
N ALA A 134 3.68 -5.81 -6.59
CA ALA A 134 4.59 -5.91 -5.44
C ALA A 134 4.68 -7.34 -4.93
N MET A 135 5.79 -7.68 -4.26
CA MET A 135 6.06 -9.03 -3.75
C MET A 135 6.28 -9.05 -2.23
N HIS A 136 5.39 -8.36 -1.48
CA HIS A 136 5.33 -8.41 -0.03
C HIS A 136 4.04 -9.09 0.46
N ALA A 137 4.00 -9.47 1.74
CA ALA A 137 2.84 -10.04 2.41
C ALA A 137 2.35 -9.11 3.54
N VAL A 138 2.07 -7.84 3.18
CA VAL A 138 1.72 -6.78 4.15
C VAL A 138 0.45 -7.06 4.94
N THR A 139 -0.45 -7.87 4.38
CA THR A 139 -1.74 -8.20 4.99
C THR A 139 -1.72 -9.42 5.89
N ASP A 140 -0.65 -10.21 5.86
CA ASP A 140 -0.54 -11.42 6.69
C ASP A 140 -0.09 -11.12 8.13
N MET A 141 -0.80 -11.69 9.10
CA MET A 141 -0.46 -11.63 10.53
C MET A 141 0.41 -12.81 10.99
N LYS A 142 1.01 -13.53 10.06
CA LYS A 142 1.88 -14.66 10.36
C LYS A 142 3.17 -14.19 11.05
N PRO A 143 3.66 -14.90 12.09
CA PRO A 143 4.96 -14.61 12.69
C PRO A 143 6.08 -14.53 11.65
N GLY A 144 6.94 -13.51 11.76
CA GLY A 144 7.98 -13.21 10.79
C GLY A 144 7.50 -12.40 9.58
N GLN A 145 6.24 -12.01 9.53
CA GLN A 145 5.69 -11.05 8.56
C GLN A 145 5.54 -9.65 9.19
N PHE A 146 5.39 -8.65 8.34
CA PHE A 146 5.44 -7.24 8.71
C PHE A 146 4.52 -6.87 9.88
N GLN A 147 3.23 -7.21 9.81
CA GLN A 147 2.26 -6.77 10.83
C GLN A 147 2.51 -7.44 12.19
N ALA A 148 2.80 -8.74 12.20
CA ALA A 148 3.09 -9.46 13.44
C ALA A 148 4.38 -8.96 14.09
N ASP A 149 5.43 -8.75 13.30
CA ASP A 149 6.72 -8.28 13.81
C ASP A 149 6.64 -6.82 14.25
N LEU A 150 5.82 -5.97 13.59
CA LEU A 150 5.54 -4.60 14.02
C LEU A 150 4.84 -4.60 15.39
N MET A 151 3.83 -5.43 15.57
CA MET A 151 3.14 -5.59 16.85
C MET A 151 4.10 -6.05 17.95
N LEU A 152 4.96 -7.04 17.67
CA LEU A 152 5.97 -7.50 18.62
C LEU A 152 6.97 -6.39 18.98
N ALA A 153 7.40 -5.58 18.03
CA ALA A 153 8.30 -4.46 18.26
C ALA A 153 7.64 -3.40 19.16
N MET A 154 6.37 -3.09 18.93
CA MET A 154 5.60 -2.16 19.77
C MET A 154 5.41 -2.71 21.20
N LEU A 155 5.03 -3.96 21.34
CA LEU A 155 4.86 -4.61 22.65
C LEU A 155 6.18 -4.66 23.43
N ALA A 156 7.29 -5.03 22.79
CA ALA A 156 8.60 -5.04 23.40
C ALA A 156 9.05 -3.63 23.84
N THR A 157 8.75 -2.61 23.03
CA THR A 157 9.06 -1.22 23.38
C THR A 157 8.21 -0.74 24.56
N ALA A 158 6.94 -1.11 24.62
CA ALA A 158 6.06 -0.74 25.74
C ALA A 158 6.43 -1.43 27.06
N ALA A 159 6.95 -2.67 26.99
CA ALA A 159 7.27 -3.52 28.14
C ALA A 159 8.66 -3.24 28.72
N ASP A 160 9.66 -2.92 27.90
CA ASP A 160 11.04 -2.65 28.34
C ASP A 160 11.23 -1.16 28.62
N PRO A 161 11.49 -0.77 29.92
CA PRO A 161 11.68 0.63 30.28
C PRO A 161 12.84 1.32 29.55
N TRP A 162 13.95 0.60 29.33
CA TRP A 162 15.13 1.13 28.64
C TRP A 162 14.88 1.34 27.15
N LYS A 163 14.17 0.41 26.55
CA LYS A 163 13.76 0.51 25.14
C LYS A 163 12.79 1.67 24.94
N PHE A 164 11.82 1.79 25.84
CA PHE A 164 10.87 2.91 25.81
C PHE A 164 11.56 4.26 26.04
N ASP A 165 12.55 4.31 26.90
CA ASP A 165 13.30 5.54 27.17
C ASP A 165 14.05 6.04 25.93
N ARG A 166 14.79 5.17 25.25
CA ARG A 166 15.45 5.50 23.97
C ARG A 166 14.44 5.92 22.90
N PHE A 167 13.34 5.21 22.80
CA PHE A 167 12.24 5.53 21.87
C PHE A 167 11.66 6.92 22.16
N ALA A 168 11.38 7.23 23.44
CA ALA A 168 10.84 8.52 23.83
C ALA A 168 11.79 9.67 23.52
N HIS A 169 13.09 9.50 23.80
CA HIS A 169 14.10 10.48 23.44
C HIS A 169 14.13 10.72 21.91
N ALA A 170 14.15 9.66 21.11
CA ALA A 170 14.18 9.77 19.65
C ALA A 170 12.93 10.43 19.05
N VAL A 171 11.77 10.23 19.68
CA VAL A 171 10.50 10.83 19.21
C VAL A 171 10.33 12.27 19.67
N ILE A 172 10.69 12.60 20.92
CA ILE A 172 10.39 13.88 21.55
C ILE A 172 11.45 14.93 21.21
N MET A 173 12.73 14.59 21.32
CA MET A 173 13.81 15.57 21.22
C MET A 173 13.89 16.31 19.86
N PRO A 174 13.69 15.66 18.70
CA PRO A 174 13.70 16.36 17.43
C PRO A 174 12.60 17.44 17.29
N GLN A 175 11.51 17.32 18.02
CA GLN A 175 10.41 18.30 18.00
C GLN A 175 10.76 19.61 18.72
N LEU A 176 11.82 19.61 19.54
CA LEU A 176 12.27 20.77 20.32
C LEU A 176 13.30 21.65 19.60
N THR A 177 13.81 21.24 18.44
CA THR A 177 14.87 21.94 17.69
C THR A 177 14.42 23.26 17.03
N GLY A 178 13.17 23.69 17.23
CA GLY A 178 12.62 24.96 16.71
C GLY A 178 12.53 26.12 17.71
N GLY A 179 13.10 26.00 18.92
CA GLY A 179 13.14 27.04 19.96
C GLY A 179 12.04 26.89 21.01
N THR A 180 12.43 26.57 22.19
CA THR A 180 11.92 26.68 23.56
C THR A 180 12.16 25.40 24.36
N ALA A 181 13.43 25.06 24.54
CA ALA A 181 13.80 24.02 25.51
C ALA A 181 13.65 24.51 26.96
N GLU A 182 13.49 25.83 27.16
CA GLU A 182 13.37 26.43 28.49
C GLU A 182 11.99 26.12 29.06
N GLY A 183 11.96 25.37 30.19
CA GLY A 183 10.71 24.93 30.82
C GLY A 183 10.06 23.68 30.25
N PHE A 184 10.69 23.00 29.29
CA PHE A 184 10.15 21.74 28.74
C PHE A 184 10.29 20.58 29.74
N ASP A 185 9.14 20.00 30.13
CA ASP A 185 9.07 18.82 30.98
C ASP A 185 9.09 17.55 30.15
N PHE A 186 10.29 16.96 30.00
CA PHE A 186 10.48 15.71 29.25
C PHE A 186 9.74 14.54 29.89
N ASP A 187 9.68 14.44 31.22
CA ASP A 187 9.03 13.32 31.89
C ASP A 187 7.52 13.35 31.69
N ALA A 188 6.92 14.54 31.76
CA ALA A 188 5.51 14.71 31.42
C ALA A 188 5.23 14.37 29.94
N ALA A 189 6.06 14.80 29.01
CA ALA A 189 5.92 14.47 27.58
C ALA A 189 6.08 12.96 27.35
N LYS A 190 7.05 12.32 27.99
CA LYS A 190 7.27 10.87 27.94
C LYS A 190 6.10 10.09 28.51
N ALA A 191 5.49 10.56 29.59
CA ALA A 191 4.30 9.93 30.18
C ALA A 191 3.10 10.01 29.23
N ARG A 192 2.86 11.15 28.57
CA ARG A 192 1.83 11.31 27.53
C ARG A 192 2.09 10.37 26.35
N LEU A 193 3.31 10.38 25.82
CA LEU A 193 3.70 9.46 24.75
C LEU A 193 3.44 8.01 25.10
N ARG A 194 3.77 7.58 26.34
CA ARG A 194 3.52 6.21 26.81
C ARG A 194 2.02 5.87 26.82
N THR A 195 1.18 6.80 27.20
CA THR A 195 -0.27 6.63 27.25
C THR A 195 -0.83 6.46 25.85
N GLU A 196 -0.46 7.36 24.91
CA GLU A 196 -0.89 7.30 23.50
C GLU A 196 -0.37 6.02 22.83
N PHE A 197 0.90 5.67 23.00
CA PHE A 197 1.50 4.49 22.41
C PHE A 197 0.81 3.20 22.86
N LYS A 198 0.49 3.10 24.18
CA LYS A 198 -0.27 1.97 24.71
C LYS A 198 -1.71 1.94 24.21
N ALA A 199 -2.34 3.09 23.98
CA ALA A 199 -3.68 3.16 23.40
C ALA A 199 -3.67 2.61 21.95
N THR A 200 -2.71 3.01 21.13
CA THR A 200 -2.54 2.46 19.77
C THR A 200 -2.34 0.94 19.78
N ILE A 201 -1.50 0.42 20.68
CA ILE A 201 -1.32 -1.04 20.84
C ILE A 201 -2.65 -1.73 21.17
N ARG A 202 -3.44 -1.18 22.11
CA ARG A 202 -4.73 -1.77 22.48
C ARG A 202 -5.70 -1.79 21.30
N THR A 203 -5.74 -0.72 20.51
CA THR A 203 -6.57 -0.67 19.29
C THR A 203 -6.18 -1.75 18.31
N LEU A 204 -4.88 -1.87 17.99
CA LEU A 204 -4.39 -2.90 17.08
C LEU A 204 -4.67 -4.32 17.56
N LEU A 205 -4.55 -4.58 18.87
CA LEU A 205 -4.89 -5.87 19.46
C LEU A 205 -6.39 -6.15 19.42
N ALA A 206 -7.24 -5.14 19.66
CA ALA A 206 -8.69 -5.27 19.59
C ALA A 206 -9.15 -5.57 18.16
N ASP A 207 -8.50 -4.94 17.15
CA ASP A 207 -8.76 -5.21 15.75
C ASP A 207 -8.38 -6.65 15.37
N ALA A 208 -7.16 -7.07 15.74
CA ALA A 208 -6.72 -8.44 15.50
C ALA A 208 -7.62 -9.48 16.19
N TRP A 209 -8.12 -9.17 17.39
CA TRP A 209 -9.08 -10.02 18.10
C TRP A 209 -10.43 -10.08 17.38
N THR A 210 -10.91 -8.95 16.86
CA THR A 210 -12.15 -8.90 16.07
C THR A 210 -12.03 -9.74 14.81
N ASP A 211 -10.93 -9.63 14.09
CA ASP A 211 -10.66 -10.43 12.89
C ASP A 211 -10.60 -11.93 13.21
N LEU A 212 -9.96 -12.31 14.30
CA LEU A 212 -9.90 -13.69 14.75
C LEU A 212 -11.29 -14.22 15.16
N LYS A 213 -12.04 -13.44 15.95
CA LYS A 213 -13.37 -13.81 16.43
C LYS A 213 -14.36 -14.06 15.29
N HIS A 214 -14.31 -13.27 14.24
CA HIS A 214 -15.21 -13.39 13.10
C HIS A 214 -14.65 -14.30 12.00
N GLY A 215 -13.43 -14.82 12.15
CA GLY A 215 -12.79 -15.66 11.13
C GLY A 215 -12.57 -14.92 9.80
N ASN A 216 -12.27 -13.63 9.85
CA ASN A 216 -12.21 -12.76 8.68
C ASN A 216 -11.12 -13.16 7.69
N TYR A 217 -10.00 -13.68 8.18
CA TYR A 217 -8.83 -13.99 7.37
C TYR A 217 -8.31 -15.40 7.67
N PRO A 218 -9.07 -16.46 7.26
CA PRO A 218 -8.77 -17.86 7.63
C PRO A 218 -7.58 -18.44 6.87
N VAL A 219 -7.13 -17.79 5.79
CA VAL A 219 -6.01 -18.23 4.97
C VAL A 219 -4.90 -17.21 4.95
N PHE A 220 -3.65 -17.69 4.88
CA PHE A 220 -2.52 -16.80 4.58
C PHE A 220 -2.53 -16.45 3.10
N GLU A 221 -2.57 -15.18 2.79
CA GLU A 221 -2.64 -14.70 1.42
C GLU A 221 -1.31 -14.88 0.69
N GLY A 222 -0.19 -14.72 1.40
CA GLY A 222 1.16 -14.88 0.85
C GLY A 222 1.69 -13.63 0.16
N TYR A 223 2.81 -13.82 -0.51
CA TYR A 223 3.52 -12.72 -1.16
C TYR A 223 2.82 -12.30 -2.46
N GLY A 224 2.64 -10.98 -2.64
CA GLY A 224 2.10 -10.39 -3.86
C GLY A 224 0.62 -10.64 -4.09
N ARG A 225 -0.12 -11.06 -3.07
CA ARG A 225 -1.54 -11.41 -3.18
C ARG A 225 -2.34 -10.86 -2.00
N THR A 226 -3.62 -10.61 -2.26
CA THR A 226 -4.62 -10.31 -1.22
C THR A 226 -6.02 -10.60 -1.77
N ASP A 227 -6.96 -10.93 -0.90
CA ASP A 227 -8.38 -10.89 -1.22
C ASP A 227 -8.89 -9.45 -1.05
N ALA A 228 -8.54 -8.58 -2.01
CA ALA A 228 -8.83 -7.16 -1.92
C ALA A 228 -10.32 -6.89 -1.77
N THR A 229 -11.17 -7.57 -2.54
CA THR A 229 -12.62 -7.34 -2.53
C THR A 229 -13.23 -7.63 -1.16
N GLN A 230 -12.89 -8.78 -0.56
CA GLN A 230 -13.44 -9.11 0.76
C GLN A 230 -12.81 -8.28 1.88
N ARG A 231 -11.52 -7.92 1.78
CA ARG A 231 -10.89 -7.00 2.74
C ARG A 231 -11.53 -5.61 2.71
N ILE A 232 -11.80 -5.07 1.51
CA ILE A 232 -12.53 -3.81 1.34
C ILE A 232 -13.92 -3.94 2.00
N ALA A 233 -14.66 -5.01 1.70
CA ALA A 233 -15.99 -5.24 2.28
C ALA A 233 -15.95 -5.35 3.81
N ASN A 234 -14.99 -6.08 4.37
CA ASN A 234 -14.82 -6.22 5.82
C ASN A 234 -14.45 -4.87 6.47
N THR A 235 -13.59 -4.08 5.85
CA THR A 235 -13.24 -2.75 6.36
C THR A 235 -14.43 -1.79 6.27
N VAL A 236 -15.04 -1.66 5.10
CA VAL A 236 -16.11 -0.67 4.86
C VAL A 236 -17.40 -1.06 5.55
N PHE A 237 -17.84 -2.29 5.39
CA PHE A 237 -19.15 -2.71 5.90
C PHE A 237 -19.07 -3.40 7.27
N GLY A 238 -18.02 -4.18 7.50
CA GLY A 238 -17.82 -4.87 8.76
C GLY A 238 -17.39 -3.93 9.89
N ARG A 239 -16.30 -3.20 9.66
CA ARG A 239 -15.69 -2.36 10.69
C ARG A 239 -16.45 -1.04 10.91
N HIS A 240 -16.80 -0.34 9.81
CA HIS A 240 -17.43 0.99 9.92
C HIS A 240 -18.93 0.96 10.09
N ILE A 241 -19.63 -0.15 9.77
CA ILE A 241 -21.10 -0.19 9.83
C ILE A 241 -21.59 -1.20 10.87
N SER A 242 -21.35 -2.50 10.69
CA SER A 242 -21.76 -3.54 11.62
C SER A 242 -20.89 -4.78 11.51
N ALA A 243 -20.51 -5.33 12.68
CA ALA A 243 -19.76 -6.59 12.73
C ALA A 243 -20.51 -7.79 12.08
N ASP A 244 -21.83 -7.72 11.93
CA ASP A 244 -22.62 -8.74 11.25
C ASP A 244 -22.33 -8.83 9.74
N ASN A 245 -21.69 -7.80 9.19
CA ASN A 245 -21.31 -7.76 7.78
C ASN A 245 -19.96 -8.42 7.49
N TYR A 246 -19.19 -8.81 8.50
CA TYR A 246 -17.94 -9.52 8.26
C TYR A 246 -18.16 -10.85 7.54
N ARG A 247 -17.27 -11.14 6.60
CA ARG A 247 -17.22 -12.43 5.88
C ARG A 247 -15.78 -12.88 5.72
N PRO A 248 -15.50 -14.18 5.68
CA PRO A 248 -14.16 -14.72 5.46
C PRO A 248 -13.58 -14.30 4.11
N ALA A 249 -12.37 -13.77 4.12
CA ALA A 249 -11.58 -13.48 2.93
C ALA A 249 -10.78 -14.74 2.53
N THR A 250 -11.19 -15.40 1.47
CA THR A 250 -10.68 -16.73 1.09
C THR A 250 -10.15 -16.81 -0.35
N ALA A 251 -10.20 -15.71 -1.09
CA ALA A 251 -9.86 -15.66 -2.51
C ALA A 251 -8.69 -14.69 -2.80
N PRO A 252 -7.48 -14.94 -2.27
CA PRO A 252 -6.34 -14.06 -2.54
C PRO A 252 -5.94 -14.14 -4.00
N VAL A 253 -5.85 -12.97 -4.64
CA VAL A 253 -5.42 -12.77 -6.02
C VAL A 253 -4.19 -11.89 -6.08
N SER A 254 -3.45 -11.96 -7.19
CA SER A 254 -2.30 -11.08 -7.44
C SER A 254 -2.74 -9.62 -7.54
N TYR A 255 -1.87 -8.71 -7.10
CA TYR A 255 -2.08 -7.29 -7.36
C TYR A 255 -2.04 -7.05 -8.88
N PRO A 256 -3.09 -6.48 -9.50
CA PRO A 256 -3.10 -6.25 -10.94
C PRO A 256 -2.14 -5.14 -11.35
N GLN A 257 -1.73 -5.17 -12.61
CA GLN A 257 -0.95 -4.09 -13.19
C GLN A 257 -1.82 -2.84 -13.39
N LEU A 258 -1.21 -1.65 -13.28
CA LEU A 258 -1.88 -0.37 -13.43
C LEU A 258 -1.56 0.34 -14.76
N TRP A 259 -0.59 -0.14 -15.53
CA TRP A 259 -0.29 0.50 -16.82
C TRP A 259 -1.47 0.36 -17.79
N ASP A 260 -1.69 1.41 -18.55
CA ASP A 260 -2.81 1.54 -19.48
C ASP A 260 -4.22 1.48 -18.84
N ILE A 261 -4.34 1.48 -17.51
CA ILE A 261 -5.65 1.39 -16.82
C ILE A 261 -6.63 2.51 -17.24
N ALA A 262 -6.09 3.69 -17.59
CA ALA A 262 -6.91 4.82 -18.07
C ALA A 262 -7.63 4.56 -19.40
N LYS A 263 -7.30 3.47 -20.10
CA LYS A 263 -8.01 3.05 -21.32
C LYS A 263 -9.31 2.30 -21.04
N PHE A 264 -9.51 1.86 -19.79
CA PHE A 264 -10.69 1.10 -19.41
C PHE A 264 -11.78 2.02 -18.87
N ASN A 265 -13.01 1.78 -19.32
CA ASN A 265 -14.19 2.50 -18.85
C ASN A 265 -14.84 1.82 -17.63
N TRP A 266 -14.57 0.53 -17.44
CA TRP A 266 -14.99 -0.27 -16.30
C TRP A 266 -13.78 -0.99 -15.72
N VAL A 267 -13.67 -1.02 -14.41
CA VAL A 267 -12.55 -1.60 -13.70
C VAL A 267 -13.02 -2.48 -12.53
N GLN A 268 -12.09 -3.09 -11.83
CA GLN A 268 -12.25 -4.18 -10.87
C GLN A 268 -12.57 -5.53 -11.52
N TRP A 269 -12.28 -6.61 -10.84
CA TRP A 269 -12.43 -7.98 -11.33
C TRP A 269 -13.82 -8.31 -11.89
N GLY A 270 -14.86 -7.69 -11.35
CA GLY A 270 -16.23 -7.87 -11.79
C GLY A 270 -16.70 -6.81 -12.78
N GLY A 271 -15.87 -5.85 -13.21
CA GLY A 271 -16.28 -4.75 -14.07
C GLY A 271 -17.42 -3.91 -13.47
N TYR A 272 -17.44 -3.69 -12.17
CA TYR A 272 -18.55 -3.02 -11.49
C TYR A 272 -18.33 -1.52 -11.25
N SER A 273 -17.13 -1.01 -11.50
CA SER A 273 -16.81 0.41 -11.31
C SER A 273 -16.47 1.08 -12.64
N SER A 274 -17.28 2.05 -13.04
CA SER A 274 -17.06 2.86 -14.25
C SER A 274 -16.42 4.22 -13.94
N GLN A 275 -16.23 4.55 -12.67
CA GLN A 275 -15.74 5.86 -12.24
C GLN A 275 -14.44 5.71 -11.44
N PRO A 276 -13.29 6.16 -11.99
CA PRO A 276 -11.98 5.96 -11.37
C PRO A 276 -11.87 6.50 -9.94
N MET A 277 -12.42 7.69 -9.68
CA MET A 277 -12.36 8.28 -8.34
C MET A 277 -13.22 7.53 -7.33
N ALA A 278 -14.39 7.00 -7.73
CA ALA A 278 -15.22 6.16 -6.88
C ALA A 278 -14.49 4.86 -6.50
N ARG A 279 -13.80 4.24 -7.47
CA ARG A 279 -12.93 3.09 -7.22
C ARG A 279 -11.83 3.43 -6.22
N ASN A 280 -11.06 4.49 -6.46
CA ASN A 280 -9.92 4.85 -5.60
C ASN A 280 -10.35 5.19 -4.17
N ILE A 281 -11.47 5.87 -4.00
CA ILE A 281 -12.05 6.15 -2.68
C ILE A 281 -12.41 4.84 -1.97
N ASN A 282 -13.09 3.93 -2.68
CA ASN A 282 -13.45 2.63 -2.12
C ASN A 282 -12.23 1.79 -1.73
N GLU A 283 -11.19 1.78 -2.56
CA GLU A 283 -9.93 1.10 -2.26
C GLU A 283 -9.21 1.73 -1.05
N SER A 284 -9.17 3.07 -0.97
CA SER A 284 -8.58 3.77 0.17
C SER A 284 -9.32 3.46 1.48
N LEU A 285 -10.66 3.40 1.45
CA LEU A 285 -11.47 2.94 2.58
C LEU A 285 -11.14 1.49 2.94
N GLY A 286 -10.95 0.64 1.95
CA GLY A 286 -10.62 -0.76 2.13
C GLY A 286 -9.22 -1.00 2.70
N VAL A 287 -8.25 -0.18 2.34
CA VAL A 287 -6.91 -0.18 2.96
C VAL A 287 -7.01 0.25 4.42
N GLY A 288 -7.95 1.12 4.76
CA GLY A 288 -8.20 1.55 6.13
C GLY A 288 -8.19 3.06 6.32
N ALA A 289 -8.69 3.83 5.36
CA ALA A 289 -8.94 5.25 5.57
C ALA A 289 -10.03 5.45 6.65
N ARG A 290 -9.90 6.53 7.41
CA ARG A 290 -10.96 6.94 8.35
C ARG A 290 -12.17 7.46 7.58
N ILE A 291 -13.35 7.11 8.03
CA ILE A 291 -14.62 7.71 7.62
C ILE A 291 -15.53 7.80 8.83
N ASP A 292 -16.09 8.96 9.09
CA ASP A 292 -16.96 9.20 10.24
C ASP A 292 -18.43 9.04 9.84
N LEU A 293 -19.07 8.01 10.37
CA LEU A 293 -20.46 7.65 10.11
C LEU A 293 -21.33 7.76 11.34
N PHE A 294 -20.76 7.49 12.52
CA PHE A 294 -21.45 7.37 13.81
C PHE A 294 -20.72 8.17 14.87
N ASP A 295 -21.44 8.63 15.87
CA ASP A 295 -20.88 9.23 17.07
C ASP A 295 -20.37 8.17 18.06
N GLU A 296 -19.83 8.60 19.19
CA GLU A 296 -19.29 7.72 20.24
C GLU A 296 -20.37 6.80 20.87
N SER A 297 -21.64 7.15 20.77
CA SER A 297 -22.77 6.32 21.24
C SER A 297 -23.21 5.27 20.23
N GLY A 298 -22.67 5.31 19.00
CA GLY A 298 -23.07 4.49 17.87
C GLY A 298 -24.30 5.00 17.13
N ALA A 299 -24.76 6.23 17.42
CA ALA A 299 -25.82 6.86 16.65
C ALA A 299 -25.29 7.49 15.37
N PRO A 300 -26.04 7.43 14.24
CA PRO A 300 -25.59 8.06 13.00
C PRO A 300 -25.36 9.57 13.19
N LEU A 301 -24.20 10.05 12.77
CA LEU A 301 -23.89 11.48 12.75
C LEU A 301 -24.92 12.27 11.91
N PRO A 302 -25.18 13.54 12.24
CA PRO A 302 -25.94 14.43 11.37
C PRO A 302 -25.33 14.49 9.96
N LEU A 303 -26.14 14.63 8.92
CA LEU A 303 -25.69 14.51 7.52
C LEU A 303 -24.54 15.48 7.17
N HIS A 304 -24.53 16.67 7.75
CA HIS A 304 -23.49 17.67 7.54
C HIS A 304 -22.16 17.37 8.24
N GLN A 305 -22.12 16.40 9.16
CA GLN A 305 -20.91 15.91 9.84
C GLN A 305 -20.53 14.50 9.39
N ARG A 306 -21.44 13.85 8.64
CA ARG A 306 -21.22 12.49 8.15
C ARG A 306 -20.30 12.50 6.93
N TYR A 307 -19.49 11.46 6.80
CA TYR A 307 -18.53 11.26 5.71
C TYR A 307 -17.26 12.12 5.79
N GLU A 308 -16.98 12.74 6.91
CA GLU A 308 -15.62 13.25 7.18
C GLU A 308 -14.62 12.10 7.04
N THR A 309 -13.52 12.34 6.31
CA THR A 309 -12.58 11.28 5.98
C THR A 309 -11.14 11.75 5.96
N SER A 310 -10.21 10.82 6.18
CA SER A 310 -8.78 11.06 5.99
C SER A 310 -8.34 11.03 4.52
N ILE A 311 -9.19 10.52 3.63
CA ILE A 311 -8.87 10.42 2.20
C ILE A 311 -8.55 11.80 1.63
N ARG A 312 -7.53 11.84 0.77
CA ARG A 312 -7.11 13.02 0.03
C ARG A 312 -7.55 12.92 -1.43
N PRO A 313 -8.78 13.40 -1.77
CA PRO A 313 -9.29 13.32 -3.14
C PRO A 313 -8.42 14.05 -4.16
N ASP A 314 -7.79 15.16 -3.76
CA ASP A 314 -6.83 15.91 -4.57
C ASP A 314 -5.63 15.03 -4.97
N ARG A 315 -5.13 14.22 -4.04
CA ARG A 315 -4.00 13.30 -4.28
C ARG A 315 -4.40 12.09 -5.10
N LEU A 316 -5.58 11.55 -4.87
CA LEU A 316 -6.11 10.47 -5.69
C LEU A 316 -6.35 10.92 -7.13
N HIS A 317 -6.85 12.14 -7.35
CA HIS A 317 -7.01 12.70 -8.69
C HIS A 317 -5.66 12.93 -9.38
N GLU A 318 -4.66 13.44 -8.65
CA GLU A 318 -3.29 13.57 -9.18
C GLU A 318 -2.73 12.18 -9.59
N MET A 319 -3.00 11.16 -8.79
CA MET A 319 -2.60 9.78 -9.07
C MET A 319 -3.23 9.26 -10.36
N GLU A 320 -4.53 9.48 -10.58
CA GLU A 320 -5.20 9.09 -11.83
C GLU A 320 -4.56 9.76 -13.04
N ARG A 321 -4.17 11.03 -12.92
CA ARG A 321 -3.47 11.73 -14.00
C ARG A 321 -2.10 11.16 -14.30
N LEU A 322 -1.35 10.74 -13.27
CA LEU A 322 -0.07 10.05 -13.44
C LEU A 322 -0.29 8.68 -14.11
N LEU A 323 -1.23 7.88 -13.62
CA LEU A 323 -1.53 6.56 -14.17
C LEU A 323 -1.97 6.62 -15.63
N ALA A 324 -2.64 7.70 -16.06
CA ALA A 324 -3.01 7.90 -17.46
C ALA A 324 -1.79 7.96 -18.40
N THR A 325 -0.60 8.32 -17.89
CA THR A 325 0.64 8.35 -18.67
C THR A 325 1.50 7.09 -18.49
N LEU A 326 1.14 6.22 -17.54
CA LEU A 326 1.91 5.00 -17.25
C LEU A 326 1.73 3.96 -18.35
N LYS A 327 2.84 3.52 -18.92
CA LYS A 327 2.89 2.47 -19.94
C LYS A 327 3.49 1.20 -19.39
N SER A 328 3.19 0.08 -20.04
CA SER A 328 3.87 -1.17 -19.76
C SER A 328 5.38 -1.01 -19.98
N PRO A 329 6.22 -1.77 -19.24
CA PRO A 329 7.66 -1.74 -19.46
C PRO A 329 8.01 -2.13 -20.89
N GLN A 330 8.92 -1.38 -21.50
CA GLN A 330 9.48 -1.78 -22.79
C GLN A 330 10.45 -2.93 -22.61
N TRP A 331 10.47 -3.86 -23.57
CA TRP A 331 11.41 -4.98 -23.54
C TRP A 331 12.86 -4.48 -23.58
N PRO A 332 13.64 -4.67 -22.51
CA PRO A 332 15.01 -4.15 -22.46
C PRO A 332 15.97 -5.08 -23.21
N GLN A 333 16.07 -4.93 -24.52
CA GLN A 333 16.89 -5.79 -25.40
C GLN A 333 18.36 -5.86 -24.97
N GLN A 334 18.89 -4.80 -24.38
CA GLN A 334 20.25 -4.75 -23.84
C GLN A 334 20.48 -5.73 -22.67
N LEU A 335 19.41 -6.12 -21.97
CA LEU A 335 19.47 -7.07 -20.85
C LEU A 335 19.06 -8.49 -21.25
N PHE A 336 17.99 -8.62 -22.01
CA PHE A 336 17.37 -9.91 -22.33
C PHE A 336 17.67 -10.42 -23.74
N GLY A 337 18.34 -9.60 -24.57
CA GLY A 337 18.56 -9.87 -25.99
C GLY A 337 17.37 -9.45 -26.85
N ALA A 338 17.54 -9.53 -28.16
CA ALA A 338 16.50 -9.17 -29.11
C ALA A 338 15.31 -10.13 -29.02
N ILE A 339 14.12 -9.62 -29.33
CA ILE A 339 12.91 -10.43 -29.45
C ILE A 339 13.06 -11.38 -30.64
N ASP A 340 12.81 -12.68 -30.41
CA ASP A 340 12.71 -13.69 -31.47
C ASP A 340 11.44 -13.43 -32.30
N LEU A 341 11.56 -12.73 -33.40
CA LEU A 341 10.42 -12.33 -34.24
C LEU A 341 9.66 -13.51 -34.88
N PRO A 342 10.32 -14.61 -35.32
CA PRO A 342 9.60 -15.80 -35.76
C PRO A 342 8.71 -16.40 -34.66
N LYS A 343 9.25 -16.55 -33.46
CA LYS A 343 8.52 -17.06 -32.28
C LYS A 343 7.41 -16.11 -31.86
N ALA A 344 7.64 -14.80 -31.87
CA ALA A 344 6.64 -13.80 -31.54
C ALA A 344 5.45 -13.86 -32.54
N ARG A 345 5.72 -14.03 -33.84
CA ARG A 345 4.67 -14.21 -34.86
C ARG A 345 3.84 -15.47 -34.64
N ALA A 346 4.50 -16.60 -34.35
CA ALA A 346 3.80 -17.84 -34.01
C ALA A 346 2.94 -17.67 -32.74
N GLY A 347 3.48 -17.00 -31.71
CA GLY A 347 2.77 -16.66 -30.48
C GLY A 347 1.56 -15.77 -30.73
N ARG A 348 1.66 -14.81 -31.67
CA ARG A 348 0.53 -13.96 -32.08
C ARG A 348 -0.64 -14.75 -32.61
N VAL A 349 -0.39 -15.74 -33.48
CA VAL A 349 -1.45 -16.63 -34.01
C VAL A 349 -2.14 -17.40 -32.89
N LEU A 350 -1.36 -17.94 -31.93
CA LEU A 350 -1.93 -18.64 -30.78
C LEU A 350 -2.73 -17.70 -29.88
N PHE A 351 -2.24 -16.49 -29.65
CA PHE A 351 -2.97 -15.47 -28.89
C PHE A 351 -4.29 -15.11 -29.54
N ASP A 352 -4.29 -14.86 -30.84
CA ASP A 352 -5.51 -14.48 -31.59
C ASP A 352 -6.56 -15.60 -31.55
N VAL A 353 -6.15 -16.87 -31.54
CA VAL A 353 -7.06 -18.03 -31.47
C VAL A 353 -7.58 -18.29 -30.07
N HIS A 354 -6.73 -18.22 -29.06
CA HIS A 354 -7.05 -18.71 -27.72
C HIS A 354 -7.29 -17.65 -26.67
N CYS A 355 -6.74 -16.45 -26.85
CA CYS A 355 -6.72 -15.43 -25.79
C CYS A 355 -7.43 -14.13 -26.19
N ARG A 356 -7.35 -13.72 -27.45
CA ARG A 356 -7.84 -12.41 -27.91
C ARG A 356 -9.34 -12.19 -27.68
N HIS A 357 -10.11 -13.26 -27.61
CA HIS A 357 -11.55 -13.16 -27.35
C HIS A 357 -11.86 -12.49 -26.00
N CYS A 358 -10.98 -12.69 -25.01
CA CYS A 358 -11.11 -12.10 -23.69
C CYS A 358 -10.05 -10.99 -23.42
N HIS A 359 -8.86 -11.09 -24.03
CA HIS A 359 -7.71 -10.27 -23.71
C HIS A 359 -7.22 -9.37 -24.86
N GLY A 360 -8.04 -9.06 -25.84
CA GLY A 360 -7.53 -8.44 -27.03
C GLY A 360 -8.20 -7.18 -27.57
N PRO A 361 -8.98 -6.40 -26.82
CA PRO A 361 -9.68 -5.25 -27.39
C PRO A 361 -8.78 -4.06 -27.73
N HIS A 362 -7.62 -3.93 -27.15
CA HIS A 362 -6.77 -2.74 -27.32
C HIS A 362 -6.03 -2.65 -28.65
N LEU A 363 -6.26 -3.57 -29.58
CA LEU A 363 -5.76 -3.52 -30.95
C LEU A 363 -6.81 -3.13 -31.97
N ASP A 364 -8.07 -3.10 -31.57
CA ASP A 364 -9.19 -2.58 -32.39
C ASP A 364 -9.45 -1.10 -32.02
N PRO A 365 -10.08 -0.32 -32.90
CA PRO A 365 -10.44 1.06 -32.57
C PRO A 365 -11.23 1.08 -31.27
N VAL A 366 -10.91 2.06 -30.45
CA VAL A 366 -11.44 2.28 -29.10
C VAL A 366 -12.91 1.91 -29.03
N ILE A 367 -13.21 0.80 -28.37
CA ILE A 367 -14.60 0.46 -28.06
C ILE A 367 -15.02 1.44 -26.97
N ASP A 368 -15.91 2.36 -27.31
CA ASP A 368 -16.45 3.32 -26.35
C ASP A 368 -17.32 2.55 -25.34
N ALA A 369 -17.14 2.77 -24.05
CA ALA A 369 -18.00 2.16 -23.03
C ALA A 369 -19.46 2.54 -23.19
N ARG A 370 -19.75 3.66 -23.89
CA ARG A 370 -21.11 4.04 -24.29
C ARG A 370 -21.75 3.03 -25.21
N ASP A 371 -20.97 2.15 -25.85
CA ASP A 371 -21.46 1.06 -26.70
C ASP A 371 -21.75 -0.23 -25.92
N ALA A 372 -21.36 -0.30 -24.64
CA ALA A 372 -21.70 -1.43 -23.78
C ALA A 372 -23.04 -1.22 -23.08
N ASP A 373 -23.83 -2.28 -22.99
CA ASP A 373 -25.02 -2.30 -22.15
C ASP A 373 -24.64 -2.11 -20.69
N PRO A 374 -25.05 -1.05 -20.01
CA PRO A 374 -24.69 -0.75 -18.65
C PRO A 374 -25.14 -1.81 -17.62
N ALA A 375 -26.15 -2.63 -17.96
CA ALA A 375 -26.67 -3.67 -17.09
C ALA A 375 -25.88 -5.00 -17.20
N THR A 376 -25.31 -5.29 -18.35
CA THR A 376 -24.70 -6.58 -18.66
C THR A 376 -23.22 -6.51 -19.02
N GLY A 377 -22.67 -5.32 -19.26
CA GLY A 377 -21.31 -5.11 -19.75
C GLY A 377 -21.07 -5.65 -21.17
N ARG A 378 -22.12 -6.02 -21.88
CA ARG A 378 -22.02 -6.57 -23.23
C ARG A 378 -22.07 -5.47 -24.29
N LEU A 379 -21.20 -5.57 -25.27
CA LEU A 379 -21.22 -4.75 -26.46
C LEU A 379 -22.36 -5.22 -27.39
N LYS A 380 -22.83 -4.33 -28.27
CA LYS A 380 -23.90 -4.63 -29.26
C LYS A 380 -23.56 -5.82 -30.17
N ASP A 381 -22.27 -6.13 -30.35
CA ASP A 381 -21.77 -7.28 -31.11
C ASP A 381 -21.67 -8.58 -30.28
N GLY A 382 -22.14 -8.57 -29.05
CA GLY A 382 -22.15 -9.73 -28.14
C GLY A 382 -20.85 -10.01 -27.41
N ARG A 383 -19.77 -9.25 -27.63
CA ARG A 383 -18.52 -9.37 -26.88
C ARG A 383 -18.77 -8.92 -25.44
N VAL A 384 -18.15 -9.61 -24.51
CA VAL A 384 -18.15 -9.22 -23.10
C VAL A 384 -16.92 -8.35 -22.87
N PHE A 385 -17.13 -7.20 -22.27
CA PHE A 385 -16.03 -6.36 -21.80
C PHE A 385 -15.36 -7.07 -20.61
N VAL A 386 -14.25 -7.75 -20.83
CA VAL A 386 -13.43 -8.30 -19.76
C VAL A 386 -12.32 -7.32 -19.50
N LEU A 387 -12.27 -6.88 -18.28
CA LEU A 387 -11.25 -5.96 -17.76
C LEU A 387 -10.10 -6.79 -17.20
N ASP A 388 -8.92 -6.63 -17.76
CA ASP A 388 -7.67 -7.12 -17.17
C ASP A 388 -7.16 -6.15 -16.10
#